data_a7a396706e4f6a4a0c46ab20343e0ef4
#
_entry.id   a7a396706e4f6a4a0c46ab20343e0ef4
#
_cell.length_a   1.000
_cell.length_b   1.000
_cell.length_c   1.000
_cell.angle_alpha   90.00
_cell.angle_beta   90.00
_cell.angle_gamma   90.00
#
_symmetry.space_group_name_H-M   'P 1'
#
loop_
_entity.id
_entity.type
_entity.pdbx_description
1 polymer ?
#
loop_
_entity_poly.entity_id
_entity_poly.type
_entity_poly.pdbx_seq_one_letter_code
_entity_poly.pdbx_strand_id
1 'polypeptide(L)'
;MKRIFFLCTLVISFQCLSEEIEKKGNQEVGMNESPLQGVKFSFIEANGIKMRLAEMGEGPLVLLAHGWPESWYSWRHQMVGLSKAGFRVIAPDMRGYGETDAPSGIDQYDIKHLTADMVGILDALGETTASIVGHDWGAPVATYSALFYPERFTRLVIMSVPYSGRQDQNPMEGMKAALQDNFFYILYHNEPNGVAEKEYDKDPRGLISRFYQSPDSPRKPPKITDSKRSAGGFLPRIGEAEGLPAWFSEEDLDYVVGQFEQSGFRGGVNYYRNIERNWKLTEDLKDHNIKVPTLFLAGSQDMVIAGASKESLESSMKEAIPLLEEVILLPNIGHWVQQEAAEQTNSILIDFLK
;
A
#
# COMPACT_ATOMS: atom_id res chain seq x y z
N MET A 1 -35.66 70.20 14.32
CA MET A 1 -34.26 69.85 14.38
C MET A 1 -34.08 68.75 15.40
N LYS A 2 -34.15 67.49 15.02
CA LYS A 2 -33.74 66.26 15.76
C LYS A 2 -34.23 65.07 14.97
N ARG A 3 -33.39 64.55 14.06
CA ARG A 3 -33.44 63.18 13.45
C ARG A 3 -32.35 63.09 12.39
N ILE A 4 -31.12 62.85 12.72
CA ILE A 4 -30.04 62.30 11.90
C ILE A 4 -28.86 61.99 12.87
N PHE A 5 -28.87 60.82 13.55
CA PHE A 5 -27.72 60.27 14.21
C PHE A 5 -28.03 58.82 14.72
N PHE A 6 -28.52 57.93 13.83
CA PHE A 6 -28.67 56.54 14.26
C PHE A 6 -28.54 55.54 13.09
N LEU A 7 -27.75 55.86 12.06
CA LEU A 7 -27.58 54.96 10.94
C LEU A 7 -26.11 54.57 10.62
N CYS A 8 -25.11 55.09 11.38
CA CYS A 8 -23.71 54.79 11.08
C CYS A 8 -23.08 53.69 11.95
N THR A 9 -23.73 53.24 13.03
CA THR A 9 -23.15 52.24 13.94
C THR A 9 -23.55 50.80 13.64
N LEU A 10 -24.54 50.57 12.75
CA LEU A 10 -24.99 49.22 12.37
C LEU A 10 -24.26 48.64 11.14
N VAL A 11 -23.62 49.45 10.33
CA VAL A 11 -22.94 49.03 9.10
C VAL A 11 -21.53 48.53 9.38
N ILE A 12 -20.87 49.07 10.45
CA ILE A 12 -19.48 48.67 10.82
C ILE A 12 -19.45 47.29 11.52
N SER A 13 -20.51 46.89 12.24
CA SER A 13 -20.61 45.59 12.88
C SER A 13 -20.94 44.45 11.91
N PHE A 14 -21.55 44.74 10.76
CA PHE A 14 -21.81 43.70 9.75
C PHE A 14 -20.60 43.42 8.84
N GLN A 15 -19.76 44.42 8.58
CA GLN A 15 -18.52 44.23 7.82
C GLN A 15 -17.45 43.46 8.61
N CYS A 16 -17.32 43.69 9.92
CA CYS A 16 -16.40 42.90 10.75
C CYS A 16 -16.83 41.43 10.93
N LEU A 17 -18.15 41.14 10.93
CA LEU A 17 -18.64 39.75 11.01
C LEU A 17 -18.51 39.02 9.66
N SER A 18 -18.61 39.72 8.54
CA SER A 18 -18.42 39.11 7.22
C SER A 18 -16.93 38.80 6.94
N GLU A 19 -16.00 39.65 7.39
CA GLU A 19 -14.57 39.38 7.26
C GLU A 19 -14.07 38.27 8.21
N GLU A 20 -14.69 38.07 9.39
CA GLU A 20 -14.39 36.90 10.25
C GLU A 20 -15.03 35.61 9.75
N ILE A 21 -16.15 35.67 9.07
CA ILE A 21 -16.80 34.49 8.45
C ILE A 21 -16.09 34.09 7.15
N GLU A 22 -15.61 35.05 6.35
CA GLU A 22 -14.76 34.75 5.18
C GLU A 22 -13.37 34.21 5.55
N LYS A 23 -12.80 34.64 6.70
CA LYS A 23 -11.53 34.07 7.20
C LYS A 23 -11.64 32.69 7.82
N LYS A 24 -12.85 32.22 8.18
CA LYS A 24 -13.11 30.85 8.63
C LYS A 24 -13.55 29.90 7.53
N GLY A 25 -13.83 30.40 6.33
CA GLY A 25 -14.36 29.64 5.20
C GLY A 25 -13.33 29.13 4.21
N ASN A 26 -12.05 29.52 4.31
CA ASN A 26 -10.97 29.11 3.41
C ASN A 26 -9.71 28.71 4.18
N GLN A 27 -9.84 27.85 5.15
CA GLN A 27 -8.82 26.84 5.37
C GLN A 27 -9.18 25.65 4.48
N GLU A 28 -8.77 25.68 3.22
CA GLU A 28 -8.34 24.49 2.53
C GLU A 28 -7.28 23.88 3.47
N VAL A 29 -7.69 22.86 4.20
CA VAL A 29 -6.74 21.96 4.87
C VAL A 29 -5.99 21.31 3.73
N GLY A 30 -4.91 21.97 3.30
CA GLY A 30 -4.02 21.45 2.30
C GLY A 30 -3.46 20.15 2.87
N MET A 31 -3.82 19.02 2.30
CA MET A 31 -3.23 17.70 2.59
C MET A 31 -1.75 17.62 2.17
N ASN A 32 -1.07 18.76 2.06
CA ASN A 32 0.36 18.91 1.78
C ASN A 32 1.24 18.86 3.03
N GLU A 33 0.65 18.86 4.23
CA GLU A 33 1.42 18.70 5.46
C GLU A 33 1.44 17.23 5.86
N SER A 34 2.51 16.56 5.45
CA SER A 34 2.83 15.23 5.95
C SER A 34 3.23 15.31 7.43
N PRO A 35 2.78 14.36 8.28
CA PRO A 35 3.32 14.25 9.63
C PRO A 35 4.81 13.86 9.63
N LEU A 36 5.38 13.44 8.48
CA LEU A 36 6.78 13.12 8.33
C LEU A 36 7.61 14.35 7.91
N GLN A 37 8.46 14.85 8.80
CA GLN A 37 9.36 15.97 8.50
C GLN A 37 10.40 15.61 7.44
N GLY A 38 10.67 16.55 6.53
CA GLY A 38 11.71 16.42 5.51
C GLY A 38 11.31 15.63 4.25
N VAL A 39 10.10 15.07 4.20
CA VAL A 39 9.57 14.51 2.98
C VAL A 39 9.20 15.61 1.99
N LYS A 40 9.51 15.40 0.71
CA LYS A 40 9.11 16.27 -0.39
C LYS A 40 8.08 15.55 -1.23
N PHE A 41 7.00 16.23 -1.59
CA PHE A 41 6.02 15.71 -2.52
C PHE A 41 6.20 16.32 -3.90
N SER A 42 6.04 15.48 -4.90
CA SER A 42 6.00 15.89 -6.30
C SER A 42 4.97 15.09 -7.08
N PHE A 43 4.57 15.63 -8.22
CA PHE A 43 3.73 14.92 -9.17
C PHE A 43 4.50 14.73 -10.47
N ILE A 44 4.38 13.55 -11.04
CA ILE A 44 4.97 13.21 -12.34
C ILE A 44 3.89 12.63 -13.26
N GLU A 45 4.14 12.70 -14.56
CA GLU A 45 3.41 11.91 -15.55
C GLU A 45 4.20 10.62 -15.81
N ALA A 46 3.61 9.47 -15.51
CA ALA A 46 4.21 8.16 -15.72
C ALA A 46 3.17 7.20 -16.29
N ASN A 47 3.49 6.50 -17.35
CA ASN A 47 2.62 5.48 -17.96
C ASN A 47 1.17 5.97 -18.18
N GLY A 48 1.02 7.24 -18.61
CA GLY A 48 -0.27 7.86 -18.95
C GLY A 48 -1.16 8.24 -17.75
N ILE A 49 -0.61 8.28 -16.55
CA ILE A 49 -1.29 8.77 -15.34
C ILE A 49 -0.43 9.77 -14.59
N LYS A 50 -1.07 10.66 -13.85
CA LYS A 50 -0.42 11.54 -12.89
C LYS A 50 -0.20 10.78 -11.59
N MET A 51 1.05 10.67 -11.16
CA MET A 51 1.43 9.97 -9.93
C MET A 51 2.02 10.94 -8.90
N ARG A 52 1.60 10.80 -7.64
CA ARG A 52 2.20 11.48 -6.51
C ARG A 52 3.37 10.67 -5.98
N LEU A 53 4.50 11.33 -5.75
CA LEU A 53 5.70 10.75 -5.15
C LEU A 53 6.02 11.43 -3.82
N ALA A 54 6.32 10.64 -2.80
CA ALA A 54 7.02 11.08 -1.60
C ALA A 54 8.50 10.77 -1.77
N GLU A 55 9.36 11.78 -1.57
CA GLU A 55 10.81 11.70 -1.78
C GLU A 55 11.59 12.14 -0.55
N MET A 56 12.67 11.44 -0.23
CA MET A 56 13.61 11.80 0.84
C MET A 56 15.04 11.33 0.53
N GLY A 57 16.04 12.14 0.93
CA GLY A 57 17.44 11.79 0.80
C GLY A 57 18.03 12.04 -0.60
N GLU A 58 19.28 11.63 -0.75
CA GLU A 58 20.09 11.74 -1.99
C GLU A 58 20.97 10.50 -2.10
N GLY A 59 21.40 10.14 -3.31
CA GLY A 59 22.25 8.98 -3.57
C GLY A 59 21.60 7.93 -4.47
N PRO A 60 22.01 6.64 -4.40
CA PRO A 60 21.40 5.58 -5.19
C PRO A 60 19.89 5.46 -4.92
N LEU A 61 19.10 5.32 -5.98
CA LEU A 61 17.64 5.29 -5.87
C LEU A 61 17.12 3.97 -5.31
N VAL A 62 16.23 4.08 -4.32
CA VAL A 62 15.41 2.99 -3.78
C VAL A 62 13.95 3.34 -3.98
N LEU A 63 13.22 2.50 -4.71
CA LEU A 63 11.79 2.63 -4.98
C LEU A 63 11.01 1.71 -4.05
N LEU A 64 10.04 2.26 -3.30
CA LEU A 64 9.26 1.55 -2.28
C LEU A 64 7.80 1.41 -2.73
N ALA A 65 7.38 0.21 -3.11
CA ALA A 65 6.02 -0.09 -3.55
C ALA A 65 5.18 -0.63 -2.39
N HIS A 66 4.13 0.11 -2.02
CA HIS A 66 3.20 -0.30 -0.95
C HIS A 66 2.11 -1.24 -1.45
N GLY A 67 1.38 -1.85 -0.52
CA GLY A 67 0.29 -2.79 -0.78
C GLY A 67 -1.11 -2.27 -0.44
N TRP A 68 -2.00 -3.19 -0.03
CA TRP A 68 -3.38 -2.91 0.32
C TRP A 68 -3.67 -3.26 1.80
N PRO A 69 -4.41 -2.44 2.51
CA PRO A 69 -4.83 -1.06 2.23
C PRO A 69 -3.79 -0.08 2.78
N GLU A 70 -2.80 0.27 1.97
CA GLU A 70 -1.67 1.11 2.38
C GLU A 70 -1.61 2.43 1.57
N SER A 71 -0.56 3.19 1.79
CA SER A 71 -0.14 4.37 1.02
C SER A 71 1.38 4.51 1.12
N TRP A 72 1.96 5.55 0.49
CA TRP A 72 3.37 5.89 0.68
C TRP A 72 3.77 5.98 2.16
N TYR A 73 2.82 6.33 3.05
CA TYR A 73 3.05 6.54 4.49
C TYR A 73 3.41 5.26 5.25
N SER A 74 3.08 4.09 4.71
CA SER A 74 3.54 2.81 5.25
C SER A 74 5.06 2.71 5.29
N TRP A 75 5.74 3.47 4.45
CA TRP A 75 7.19 3.53 4.35
C TRP A 75 7.86 4.65 5.16
N ARG A 76 7.10 5.40 6.00
CA ARG A 76 7.60 6.57 6.73
C ARG A 76 8.89 6.29 7.51
N HIS A 77 9.03 5.13 8.11
CA HIS A 77 10.23 4.76 8.87
C HIS A 77 11.41 4.40 7.95
N GLN A 78 11.14 3.71 6.84
CA GLN A 78 12.15 3.32 5.85
C GLN A 78 12.67 4.54 5.10
N MET A 79 11.82 5.49 4.77
CA MET A 79 12.23 6.75 4.16
C MET A 79 13.26 7.48 5.01
N VAL A 80 13.03 7.58 6.32
CA VAL A 80 13.99 8.20 7.26
C VAL A 80 15.26 7.36 7.41
N GLY A 81 15.12 6.04 7.57
CA GLY A 81 16.27 5.14 7.79
C GLY A 81 17.20 5.09 6.58
N LEU A 82 16.64 4.85 5.40
CA LEU A 82 17.41 4.73 4.15
C LEU A 82 18.01 6.07 3.71
N SER A 83 17.29 7.20 3.87
CA SER A 83 17.83 8.51 3.54
C SER A 83 19.04 8.87 4.40
N LYS A 84 19.00 8.57 5.71
CA LYS A 84 20.15 8.74 6.61
C LYS A 84 21.32 7.82 6.25
N ALA A 85 21.04 6.67 5.63
CA ALA A 85 22.06 5.74 5.16
C ALA A 85 22.68 6.13 3.80
N GLY A 86 22.22 7.22 3.18
CA GLY A 86 22.77 7.77 1.93
C GLY A 86 22.05 7.30 0.67
N PHE A 87 20.78 6.90 0.76
CA PHE A 87 19.94 6.57 -0.38
C PHE A 87 18.98 7.72 -0.73
N ARG A 88 18.67 7.86 -2.00
CA ARG A 88 17.50 8.59 -2.48
C ARG A 88 16.30 7.64 -2.45
N VAL A 89 15.28 7.98 -1.70
CA VAL A 89 14.12 7.10 -1.45
C VAL A 89 12.88 7.71 -2.07
N ILE A 90 12.19 6.95 -2.90
CA ILE A 90 10.92 7.32 -3.52
C ILE A 90 9.85 6.30 -3.09
N ALA A 91 8.78 6.80 -2.49
CA ALA A 91 7.57 6.04 -2.20
C ALA A 91 6.39 6.68 -2.94
N PRO A 92 5.92 6.10 -4.05
CA PRO A 92 4.73 6.60 -4.74
C PRO A 92 3.47 6.28 -3.93
N ASP A 93 2.44 7.12 -4.06
CA ASP A 93 1.09 6.59 -3.97
C ASP A 93 0.89 5.74 -5.22
N MET A 94 0.68 4.45 -5.03
CA MET A 94 0.50 3.51 -6.14
C MET A 94 -0.77 3.86 -6.94
N ARG A 95 -0.86 3.43 -8.20
CA ARG A 95 -2.04 3.64 -9.06
C ARG A 95 -3.35 3.37 -8.33
N GLY A 96 -4.22 4.39 -8.23
CA GLY A 96 -5.52 4.29 -7.56
C GLY A 96 -5.52 4.50 -6.06
N TYR A 97 -4.42 5.01 -5.49
CA TYR A 97 -4.28 5.34 -4.09
C TYR A 97 -3.90 6.82 -3.91
N GLY A 98 -4.23 7.36 -2.75
CA GLY A 98 -3.87 8.71 -2.35
C GLY A 98 -4.24 9.77 -3.39
N GLU A 99 -3.24 10.55 -3.82
CA GLU A 99 -3.39 11.59 -4.84
C GLU A 99 -2.92 11.16 -6.25
N THR A 100 -2.59 9.88 -6.44
CA THR A 100 -2.31 9.31 -7.76
C THR A 100 -3.61 9.01 -8.49
N ASP A 101 -3.64 9.20 -9.80
CA ASP A 101 -4.80 8.94 -10.64
C ASP A 101 -5.37 7.53 -10.43
N ALA A 102 -6.70 7.43 -10.44
CA ALA A 102 -7.48 6.21 -10.29
C ALA A 102 -8.31 5.90 -11.54
N PRO A 103 -7.73 5.37 -12.63
CA PRO A 103 -8.44 5.02 -13.85
C PRO A 103 -9.69 4.17 -13.59
N SER A 104 -10.74 4.33 -14.40
CA SER A 104 -12.03 3.66 -14.15
C SER A 104 -12.04 2.17 -14.53
N GLY A 105 -11.22 1.76 -15.52
CA GLY A 105 -11.17 0.39 -16.01
C GLY A 105 -10.48 -0.55 -15.02
N ILE A 106 -11.06 -1.73 -14.76
CA ILE A 106 -10.45 -2.75 -13.90
C ILE A 106 -9.11 -3.21 -14.52
N ASP A 107 -9.07 -3.40 -15.82
CA ASP A 107 -7.90 -3.83 -16.58
C ASP A 107 -6.72 -2.84 -16.53
N GLN A 108 -6.97 -1.60 -16.13
CA GLN A 108 -5.92 -0.60 -15.91
C GLN A 108 -5.07 -0.86 -14.67
N TYR A 109 -5.42 -1.87 -13.87
CA TYR A 109 -4.72 -2.26 -12.63
C TYR A 109 -4.07 -3.65 -12.75
N ASP A 110 -3.86 -4.13 -13.97
CA ASP A 110 -3.13 -5.37 -14.20
C ASP A 110 -1.62 -5.20 -13.97
N ILE A 111 -0.91 -6.31 -13.83
CA ILE A 111 0.50 -6.31 -13.47
C ILE A 111 1.38 -5.61 -14.51
N LYS A 112 0.99 -5.57 -15.79
CA LYS A 112 1.74 -4.85 -16.82
C LYS A 112 1.64 -3.34 -16.64
N HIS A 113 0.45 -2.82 -16.30
CA HIS A 113 0.29 -1.40 -15.97
C HIS A 113 1.05 -1.03 -14.71
N LEU A 114 0.93 -1.84 -13.65
CA LEU A 114 1.58 -1.55 -12.36
C LEU A 114 3.11 -1.57 -12.47
N THR A 115 3.68 -2.50 -13.22
CA THR A 115 5.14 -2.54 -13.45
C THR A 115 5.62 -1.44 -14.39
N ALA A 116 4.82 -1.07 -15.39
CA ALA A 116 5.11 0.06 -16.26
C ALA A 116 5.07 1.40 -15.51
N ASP A 117 4.25 1.53 -14.45
CA ASP A 117 4.28 2.69 -13.57
C ASP A 117 5.64 2.81 -12.86
N MET A 118 6.20 1.69 -12.35
CA MET A 118 7.51 1.69 -11.69
C MET A 118 8.63 2.13 -12.63
N VAL A 119 8.62 1.63 -13.88
CA VAL A 119 9.57 2.08 -14.91
C VAL A 119 9.32 3.54 -15.30
N GLY A 120 8.06 3.94 -15.44
CA GLY A 120 7.68 5.32 -15.74
C GLY A 120 8.15 6.32 -14.70
N ILE A 121 8.19 5.92 -13.41
CA ILE A 121 8.80 6.74 -12.35
C ILE A 121 10.29 6.94 -12.62
N LEU A 122 11.03 5.87 -12.94
CA LEU A 122 12.47 5.99 -13.27
C LEU A 122 12.69 6.93 -14.46
N ASP A 123 11.90 6.77 -15.52
CA ASP A 123 12.01 7.59 -16.73
C ASP A 123 11.72 9.07 -16.45
N ALA A 124 10.67 9.36 -15.68
CA ALA A 124 10.31 10.73 -15.31
C ALA A 124 11.36 11.40 -14.40
N LEU A 125 12.05 10.63 -13.58
CA LEU A 125 13.13 11.11 -12.71
C LEU A 125 14.50 11.16 -13.41
N GLY A 126 14.61 10.66 -14.65
CA GLY A 126 15.88 10.56 -15.39
C GLY A 126 16.82 9.49 -14.84
N GLU A 127 16.29 8.52 -14.10
CA GLU A 127 17.06 7.43 -13.48
C GLU A 127 17.12 6.21 -14.41
N THR A 128 18.31 5.66 -14.57
CA THR A 128 18.50 4.47 -15.40
C THR A 128 18.07 3.22 -14.65
N THR A 129 18.42 3.14 -13.37
CA THR A 129 18.18 1.96 -12.54
C THR A 129 17.81 2.36 -11.10
N ALA A 130 17.16 1.43 -10.38
CA ALA A 130 16.90 1.54 -8.96
C ALA A 130 16.98 0.18 -8.28
N SER A 131 17.11 0.16 -6.95
CA SER A 131 16.68 -0.97 -6.16
C SER A 131 15.17 -0.84 -5.91
N ILE A 132 14.46 -1.98 -5.85
CA ILE A 132 13.01 -1.97 -5.62
C ILE A 132 12.65 -2.84 -4.41
N VAL A 133 11.80 -2.29 -3.55
CA VAL A 133 11.26 -2.95 -2.35
C VAL A 133 9.75 -2.96 -2.45
N GLY A 134 9.11 -4.09 -2.25
CA GLY A 134 7.65 -4.18 -2.29
C GLY A 134 7.08 -4.94 -1.10
N HIS A 135 5.99 -4.42 -0.52
CA HIS A 135 5.24 -5.05 0.56
C HIS A 135 3.81 -5.35 0.13
N ASP A 136 3.25 -6.47 0.57
CA ASP A 136 1.89 -6.94 0.23
C ASP A 136 1.67 -6.92 -1.30
N TRP A 137 0.72 -6.18 -1.86
CA TRP A 137 0.58 -6.01 -3.32
C TRP A 137 1.78 -5.35 -3.99
N GLY A 138 2.52 -4.53 -3.26
CA GLY A 138 3.80 -4.00 -3.75
C GLY A 138 4.85 -5.08 -4.00
N ALA A 139 4.80 -6.22 -3.30
CA ALA A 139 5.73 -7.32 -3.50
C ALA A 139 5.56 -8.00 -4.89
N PRO A 140 4.35 -8.40 -5.34
CA PRO A 140 4.14 -8.79 -6.73
C PRO A 140 4.56 -7.72 -7.74
N VAL A 141 4.24 -6.44 -7.50
CA VAL A 141 4.64 -5.36 -8.39
C VAL A 141 6.17 -5.29 -8.51
N ALA A 142 6.89 -5.29 -7.40
CA ALA A 142 8.36 -5.29 -7.39
C ALA A 142 8.95 -6.53 -8.09
N THR A 143 8.39 -7.71 -7.79
CA THR A 143 8.80 -8.99 -8.37
C THR A 143 8.63 -9.00 -9.89
N TYR A 144 7.46 -8.64 -10.38
CA TYR A 144 7.21 -8.60 -11.82
C TYR A 144 7.92 -7.43 -12.52
N SER A 145 8.22 -6.34 -11.81
CA SER A 145 9.10 -5.30 -12.34
C SER A 145 10.51 -5.83 -12.62
N ALA A 146 11.08 -6.60 -11.71
CA ALA A 146 12.37 -7.24 -11.91
C ALA A 146 12.36 -8.35 -12.98
N LEU A 147 11.20 -9.01 -13.20
CA LEU A 147 11.04 -10.01 -14.26
C LEU A 147 10.87 -9.39 -15.66
N PHE A 148 10.04 -8.35 -15.80
CA PHE A 148 9.78 -7.71 -17.10
C PHE A 148 10.90 -6.76 -17.51
N TYR A 149 11.60 -6.13 -16.54
CA TYR A 149 12.59 -5.07 -16.78
C TYR A 149 13.87 -5.32 -15.97
N PRO A 150 14.53 -6.48 -16.12
CA PRO A 150 15.70 -6.86 -15.31
C PRO A 150 16.88 -5.90 -15.41
N GLU A 151 16.94 -5.10 -16.49
CA GLU A 151 17.96 -4.08 -16.69
C GLU A 151 17.68 -2.77 -15.92
N ARG A 152 16.46 -2.59 -15.43
CA ARG A 152 16.03 -1.38 -14.72
C ARG A 152 16.13 -1.50 -13.19
N PHE A 153 16.21 -2.73 -12.68
CA PHE A 153 16.26 -2.97 -11.23
C PHE A 153 17.52 -3.75 -10.85
N THR A 154 18.29 -3.21 -9.91
CA THR A 154 19.60 -3.76 -9.50
C THR A 154 19.50 -4.73 -8.33
N ARG A 155 18.52 -4.55 -7.45
CA ARG A 155 18.22 -5.40 -6.28
C ARG A 155 16.72 -5.43 -6.06
N LEU A 156 16.23 -6.54 -5.50
CA LEU A 156 14.82 -6.75 -5.20
C LEU A 156 14.66 -7.16 -3.73
N VAL A 157 13.76 -6.48 -3.01
CA VAL A 157 13.29 -6.96 -1.71
C VAL A 157 11.81 -7.28 -1.80
N ILE A 158 11.47 -8.51 -1.47
CA ILE A 158 10.10 -9.03 -1.43
C ILE A 158 9.68 -9.12 0.02
N MET A 159 8.62 -8.39 0.40
CA MET A 159 8.13 -8.39 1.78
C MET A 159 6.72 -9.00 1.86
N SER A 160 6.55 -9.92 2.78
CA SER A 160 5.29 -10.61 3.13
C SER A 160 4.74 -11.58 2.09
N VAL A 161 4.76 -11.28 0.80
CA VAL A 161 4.15 -12.12 -0.25
C VAL A 161 5.23 -12.82 -1.07
N PRO A 162 5.54 -14.09 -0.78
CA PRO A 162 6.62 -14.81 -1.45
C PRO A 162 6.31 -15.11 -2.92
N TYR A 163 7.36 -15.22 -3.74
CA TYR A 163 7.27 -15.61 -5.14
C TYR A 163 7.98 -16.94 -5.39
N SER A 164 7.24 -17.95 -5.77
CA SER A 164 7.75 -19.31 -6.09
C SER A 164 7.60 -19.67 -7.58
N GLY A 165 7.57 -18.65 -8.44
CA GLY A 165 7.33 -18.84 -9.87
C GLY A 165 5.86 -18.66 -10.28
N ARG A 166 5.64 -18.62 -11.58
CA ARG A 166 4.28 -18.57 -12.13
C ARG A 166 3.59 -19.93 -11.92
N GLN A 167 2.39 -19.91 -11.35
CA GLN A 167 1.60 -21.12 -11.14
C GLN A 167 1.09 -21.69 -12.46
N ASP A 168 1.08 -23.02 -12.60
CA ASP A 168 0.55 -23.70 -13.79
C ASP A 168 -0.95 -23.56 -13.93
N GLN A 169 -1.68 -23.48 -12.82
CA GLN A 169 -3.13 -23.35 -12.79
C GLN A 169 -3.56 -21.92 -12.45
N ASN A 170 -4.72 -21.53 -12.99
CA ASN A 170 -5.33 -20.25 -12.67
C ASN A 170 -5.61 -20.13 -11.15
N PRO A 171 -4.98 -19.19 -10.43
CA PRO A 171 -5.13 -19.06 -8.99
C PRO A 171 -6.58 -18.82 -8.55
N MET A 172 -7.35 -18.07 -9.35
CA MET A 172 -8.74 -17.73 -9.02
C MET A 172 -9.65 -18.98 -9.14
N GLU A 173 -9.40 -19.87 -10.08
CA GLU A 173 -10.13 -21.13 -10.20
C GLU A 173 -9.78 -22.07 -9.04
N GLY A 174 -8.50 -22.15 -8.68
CA GLY A 174 -8.04 -22.91 -7.52
C GLY A 174 -8.69 -22.44 -6.22
N MET A 175 -8.72 -21.12 -5.97
CA MET A 175 -9.36 -20.56 -4.78
C MET A 175 -10.88 -20.85 -4.77
N LYS A 176 -11.58 -20.66 -5.88
CA LYS A 176 -13.01 -20.95 -5.98
C LYS A 176 -13.32 -22.41 -5.70
N ALA A 177 -12.52 -23.33 -6.24
CA ALA A 177 -12.69 -24.77 -6.04
C ALA A 177 -12.42 -25.19 -4.58
N ALA A 178 -11.37 -24.65 -3.95
CA ALA A 178 -10.99 -24.99 -2.58
C ALA A 178 -11.97 -24.43 -1.54
N LEU A 179 -12.44 -23.19 -1.74
CA LEU A 179 -13.25 -22.46 -0.76
C LEU A 179 -14.76 -22.64 -0.96
N GLN A 180 -15.20 -22.99 -2.18
CA GLN A 180 -16.61 -23.14 -2.53
C GLN A 180 -17.46 -21.94 -2.10
N ASP A 181 -18.40 -22.12 -1.16
CA ASP A 181 -19.26 -21.06 -0.61
C ASP A 181 -18.65 -20.32 0.58
N ASN A 182 -17.46 -20.73 1.05
CA ASN A 182 -16.84 -20.09 2.19
C ASN A 182 -16.31 -18.70 1.82
N PHE A 183 -16.35 -17.82 2.79
CA PHE A 183 -15.83 -16.46 2.67
C PHE A 183 -14.31 -16.48 2.58
N PHE A 184 -13.79 -15.74 1.62
CA PHE A 184 -12.39 -15.36 1.56
C PHE A 184 -12.31 -13.96 0.94
N TYR A 185 -11.53 -13.07 1.54
CA TYR A 185 -11.53 -11.67 1.16
C TYR A 185 -11.16 -11.43 -0.31
N ILE A 186 -10.25 -12.22 -0.91
CA ILE A 186 -9.91 -12.10 -2.33
C ILE A 186 -11.15 -12.40 -3.22
N LEU A 187 -11.94 -13.41 -2.88
CA LEU A 187 -13.17 -13.70 -3.61
C LEU A 187 -14.22 -12.60 -3.39
N TYR A 188 -14.29 -12.04 -2.18
CA TYR A 188 -15.17 -10.91 -1.86
C TYR A 188 -14.81 -9.64 -2.64
N HIS A 189 -13.52 -9.35 -2.82
CA HIS A 189 -13.05 -8.25 -3.67
C HIS A 189 -13.46 -8.43 -5.14
N ASN A 190 -13.66 -9.67 -5.58
CA ASN A 190 -14.10 -10.03 -6.93
C ASN A 190 -15.62 -10.10 -7.10
N GLU A 191 -16.41 -9.85 -6.03
CA GLU A 191 -17.87 -9.79 -6.15
C GLU A 191 -18.28 -8.63 -7.08
N PRO A 192 -19.33 -8.83 -7.91
CA PRO A 192 -19.76 -7.84 -8.89
C PRO A 192 -20.32 -6.58 -8.21
N ASN A 193 -20.47 -5.52 -8.99
CA ASN A 193 -21.11 -4.27 -8.59
C ASN A 193 -20.42 -3.48 -7.46
N GLY A 194 -19.14 -3.73 -7.21
CA GLY A 194 -18.38 -2.94 -6.25
C GLY A 194 -18.81 -3.17 -4.79
N VAL A 195 -19.11 -4.41 -4.43
CA VAL A 195 -19.61 -4.76 -3.09
C VAL A 195 -18.56 -4.44 -2.02
N ALA A 196 -17.30 -4.79 -2.29
CA ALA A 196 -16.21 -4.62 -1.33
C ALA A 196 -15.90 -3.13 -1.08
N GLU A 197 -15.62 -2.36 -2.13
CA GLU A 197 -15.32 -0.94 -1.99
C GLU A 197 -16.49 -0.15 -1.39
N LYS A 198 -17.74 -0.49 -1.72
CA LYS A 198 -18.90 0.13 -1.09
C LYS A 198 -19.03 -0.15 0.40
N GLU A 199 -18.54 -1.29 0.87
CA GLU A 199 -18.46 -1.57 2.32
C GLU A 199 -17.37 -0.71 2.96
N TYR A 200 -16.18 -0.66 2.35
CA TYR A 200 -15.00 0.01 2.90
C TYR A 200 -15.13 1.54 2.87
N ASP A 201 -15.66 2.10 1.79
CA ASP A 201 -15.89 3.54 1.65
C ASP A 201 -16.90 4.11 2.67
N LYS A 202 -17.72 3.26 3.29
CA LYS A 202 -18.65 3.67 4.36
C LYS A 202 -17.98 3.80 5.73
N ASP A 203 -16.91 3.06 5.97
CA ASP A 203 -16.20 3.03 7.24
C ASP A 203 -14.70 2.87 7.04
N PRO A 204 -14.02 3.85 6.41
CA PRO A 204 -12.57 3.80 6.21
C PRO A 204 -11.80 3.62 7.51
N ARG A 205 -12.17 4.39 8.56
CA ARG A 205 -11.54 4.28 9.88
C ARG A 205 -11.72 2.89 10.49
N GLY A 206 -12.92 2.33 10.37
CA GLY A 206 -13.21 0.99 10.85
C GLY A 206 -12.43 -0.09 10.11
N LEU A 207 -12.19 0.06 8.82
CA LEU A 207 -11.33 -0.85 8.06
C LEU A 207 -9.87 -0.72 8.53
N ILE A 208 -9.30 0.48 8.46
CA ILE A 208 -7.87 0.70 8.75
C ILE A 208 -7.55 0.29 10.19
N SER A 209 -8.36 0.71 11.18
CA SER A 209 -8.12 0.34 12.58
C SER A 209 -8.18 -1.17 12.86
N ARG A 210 -8.96 -1.93 12.08
CA ARG A 210 -9.00 -3.40 12.20
C ARG A 210 -7.83 -4.10 11.52
N PHE A 211 -7.29 -3.50 10.46
CA PHE A 211 -6.19 -4.10 9.69
C PHE A 211 -4.82 -3.79 10.30
N TYR A 212 -4.59 -2.54 10.71
CA TYR A 212 -3.31 -2.08 11.25
C TYR A 212 -3.17 -2.50 12.71
N GLN A 213 -2.95 -3.79 12.92
CA GLN A 213 -2.85 -4.43 14.22
C GLN A 213 -1.71 -5.44 14.26
N SER A 214 -1.08 -5.59 15.42
CA SER A 214 -0.16 -6.70 15.68
C SER A 214 -0.94 -8.02 15.89
N PRO A 215 -0.29 -9.17 15.70
CA PRO A 215 -0.95 -10.48 15.83
C PRO A 215 -1.65 -10.72 17.17
N ASP A 216 -1.08 -10.19 18.26
CA ASP A 216 -1.57 -10.32 19.63
C ASP A 216 -2.47 -9.17 20.10
N SER A 217 -2.80 -8.23 19.22
CA SER A 217 -3.66 -7.09 19.54
C SER A 217 -5.04 -7.57 20.02
N PRO A 218 -5.55 -7.06 21.16
CA PRO A 218 -6.85 -7.44 21.67
C PRO A 218 -7.96 -6.97 20.74
N ARG A 219 -8.95 -7.85 20.53
CA ARG A 219 -10.08 -7.60 19.63
C ARG A 219 -11.38 -8.08 20.24
N LYS A 220 -12.45 -7.34 20.01
CA LYS A 220 -13.80 -7.83 20.27
C LYS A 220 -14.13 -9.00 19.35
N PRO A 221 -15.01 -9.91 19.75
CA PRO A 221 -15.47 -10.98 18.87
C PRO A 221 -16.07 -10.43 17.56
N PRO A 222 -15.85 -11.11 16.41
CA PRO A 222 -16.47 -10.72 15.16
C PRO A 222 -18.00 -10.80 15.24
N LYS A 223 -18.69 -9.92 14.52
CA LYS A 223 -20.16 -9.91 14.43
C LYS A 223 -20.70 -11.04 13.55
N ILE A 224 -19.91 -11.50 12.58
CA ILE A 224 -20.24 -12.64 11.70
C ILE A 224 -19.19 -13.72 11.91
N THR A 225 -19.63 -14.88 12.43
CA THR A 225 -18.82 -16.09 12.63
C THR A 225 -19.14 -17.20 11.64
N ASP A 226 -20.25 -17.08 10.89
CA ASP A 226 -20.60 -18.01 9.80
C ASP A 226 -19.58 -17.89 8.68
N SER A 227 -18.99 -19.02 8.28
CA SER A 227 -17.97 -19.07 7.23
C SER A 227 -18.52 -18.83 5.83
N LYS A 228 -19.84 -18.83 5.62
CA LYS A 228 -20.44 -18.68 4.29
C LYS A 228 -20.40 -17.22 3.80
N ARG A 229 -20.11 -17.03 2.50
CA ARG A 229 -20.13 -15.70 1.87
C ARG A 229 -21.48 -15.00 2.00
N SER A 230 -22.58 -15.77 1.91
CA SER A 230 -23.94 -15.25 2.03
C SER A 230 -24.27 -14.63 3.40
N ALA A 231 -23.46 -14.88 4.44
CA ALA A 231 -23.69 -14.33 5.77
C ALA A 231 -23.35 -12.83 5.90
N GLY A 232 -22.63 -12.24 4.93
CA GLY A 232 -22.37 -10.81 4.88
C GLY A 232 -20.94 -10.42 4.52
N GLY A 233 -20.63 -9.13 4.67
CA GLY A 233 -19.38 -8.50 4.24
C GLY A 233 -18.14 -8.89 5.03
N PHE A 234 -17.05 -8.18 4.78
CA PHE A 234 -15.73 -8.47 5.37
C PHE A 234 -15.54 -7.85 6.75
N LEU A 235 -15.86 -6.54 6.92
CA LEU A 235 -15.63 -5.85 8.19
C LEU A 235 -16.31 -6.51 9.40
N PRO A 236 -17.56 -6.99 9.29
CA PRO A 236 -18.21 -7.69 10.41
C PRO A 236 -17.54 -9.02 10.80
N ARG A 237 -16.68 -9.58 9.94
CA ARG A 237 -15.92 -10.83 10.19
C ARG A 237 -14.61 -10.57 10.91
N ILE A 238 -14.15 -9.32 10.89
CA ILE A 238 -12.96 -8.90 11.61
C ILE A 238 -13.40 -8.25 12.92
N GLY A 239 -12.95 -8.77 14.04
CA GLY A 239 -13.22 -8.17 15.35
C GLY A 239 -12.73 -6.73 15.43
N GLU A 240 -13.50 -5.85 16.04
CA GLU A 240 -13.08 -4.48 16.33
C GLU A 240 -11.85 -4.50 17.24
N ALA A 241 -10.83 -3.71 16.92
CA ALA A 241 -9.66 -3.56 17.77
C ALA A 241 -10.04 -2.83 19.08
N GLU A 242 -9.42 -3.21 20.19
CA GLU A 242 -9.61 -2.55 21.50
C GLU A 242 -8.57 -1.43 21.73
N GLY A 243 -8.00 -0.89 20.67
CA GLY A 243 -7.02 0.19 20.62
C GLY A 243 -6.11 0.07 19.42
N LEU A 244 -5.14 0.96 19.32
CA LEU A 244 -4.11 0.92 18.29
C LEU A 244 -2.83 0.27 18.87
N PRO A 245 -2.05 -0.44 18.04
CA PRO A 245 -0.76 -0.98 18.47
C PRO A 245 0.25 0.15 18.69
N ALA A 246 1.29 -0.10 19.47
CA ALA A 246 2.28 0.91 19.86
C ALA A 246 3.02 1.56 18.67
N TRP A 247 3.08 0.90 17.52
CA TRP A 247 3.73 1.38 16.31
C TRP A 247 2.83 2.22 15.39
N PHE A 248 1.53 2.41 15.76
CA PHE A 248 0.54 3.13 14.94
C PHE A 248 -0.32 4.03 15.84
N SER A 249 -0.10 5.32 15.78
CA SER A 249 -0.77 6.33 16.61
C SER A 249 -2.14 6.74 16.05
N GLU A 250 -2.93 7.49 16.81
CA GLU A 250 -4.17 8.11 16.31
C GLU A 250 -3.88 9.11 15.18
N GLU A 251 -2.75 9.82 15.23
CA GLU A 251 -2.33 10.74 14.16
C GLU A 251 -1.99 9.98 12.88
N ASP A 252 -1.30 8.84 12.99
CA ASP A 252 -1.05 7.94 11.86
C ASP A 252 -2.37 7.44 11.26
N LEU A 253 -3.31 7.02 12.11
CA LEU A 253 -4.63 6.55 11.69
C LEU A 253 -5.41 7.65 10.97
N ASP A 254 -5.46 8.86 11.52
CA ASP A 254 -6.15 10.01 10.92
C ASP A 254 -5.56 10.32 9.54
N TYR A 255 -4.23 10.32 9.42
CA TYR A 255 -3.55 10.57 8.16
C TYR A 255 -3.88 9.51 7.10
N VAL A 256 -3.78 8.22 7.44
CA VAL A 256 -4.08 7.12 6.50
C VAL A 256 -5.56 7.12 6.12
N VAL A 257 -6.47 7.33 7.06
CA VAL A 257 -7.92 7.42 6.80
C VAL A 257 -8.21 8.55 5.83
N GLY A 258 -7.63 9.74 6.04
CA GLY A 258 -7.82 10.89 5.15
C GLY A 258 -7.40 10.60 3.70
N GLN A 259 -6.36 9.79 3.48
CA GLN A 259 -5.95 9.38 2.14
C GLN A 259 -6.99 8.49 1.47
N PHE A 260 -7.58 7.53 2.21
CA PHE A 260 -8.64 6.68 1.68
C PHE A 260 -10.00 7.38 1.54
N GLU A 261 -10.31 8.35 2.38
CA GLU A 261 -11.48 9.22 2.19
C GLU A 261 -11.40 10.00 0.86
N GLN A 262 -10.19 10.34 0.44
CA GLN A 262 -9.96 11.02 -0.85
C GLN A 262 -10.00 10.04 -2.03
N SER A 263 -9.20 8.94 -1.99
CA SER A 263 -9.06 8.02 -3.12
C SER A 263 -10.17 7.00 -3.24
N GLY A 264 -10.85 6.68 -2.13
CA GLY A 264 -11.69 5.49 -1.98
C GLY A 264 -10.87 4.20 -2.03
N PHE A 265 -11.55 3.05 -1.90
CA PHE A 265 -10.90 1.73 -1.92
C PHE A 265 -10.96 1.03 -3.28
N ARG A 266 -11.69 1.57 -4.26
CA ARG A 266 -11.89 0.93 -5.57
C ARG A 266 -10.57 0.63 -6.29
N GLY A 267 -9.62 1.57 -6.28
CA GLY A 267 -8.32 1.41 -6.91
C GLY A 267 -7.60 0.18 -6.39
N GLY A 268 -7.42 0.09 -5.06
CA GLY A 268 -6.75 -1.04 -4.42
C GLY A 268 -7.48 -2.37 -4.59
N VAL A 269 -8.82 -2.38 -4.53
CA VAL A 269 -9.61 -3.59 -4.78
C VAL A 269 -9.42 -4.11 -6.21
N ASN A 270 -9.19 -3.24 -7.19
CA ASN A 270 -8.97 -3.65 -8.58
C ASN A 270 -7.68 -4.45 -8.78
N TYR A 271 -6.68 -4.36 -7.91
CA TYR A 271 -5.50 -5.24 -7.97
C TYR A 271 -5.91 -6.71 -7.83
N TYR A 272 -6.80 -7.02 -6.89
CA TYR A 272 -7.33 -8.37 -6.68
C TYR A 272 -8.20 -8.86 -7.84
N ARG A 273 -8.92 -7.96 -8.52
CA ARG A 273 -9.75 -8.29 -9.69
C ARG A 273 -8.94 -8.66 -10.91
N ASN A 274 -7.64 -8.35 -10.92
CA ASN A 274 -6.74 -8.69 -12.00
C ASN A 274 -5.93 -9.99 -11.78
N ILE A 275 -6.11 -10.73 -10.68
CA ILE A 275 -5.34 -11.95 -10.40
C ILE A 275 -5.41 -12.95 -11.57
N GLU A 276 -6.60 -13.26 -12.09
CA GLU A 276 -6.76 -14.16 -13.26
C GLU A 276 -6.15 -13.53 -14.52
N ARG A 277 -6.35 -12.23 -14.74
CA ARG A 277 -5.79 -11.53 -15.88
C ARG A 277 -4.25 -11.51 -15.81
N ASN A 278 -3.68 -11.26 -14.65
CA ASN A 278 -2.24 -11.27 -14.41
C ASN A 278 -1.66 -12.65 -14.72
N TRP A 279 -2.32 -13.72 -14.29
CA TRP A 279 -1.90 -15.07 -14.62
C TRP A 279 -1.85 -15.31 -16.13
N LYS A 280 -2.83 -14.83 -16.91
CA LYS A 280 -2.84 -14.90 -18.38
C LYS A 280 -1.74 -14.04 -19.01
N LEU A 281 -1.55 -12.82 -18.52
CA LEU A 281 -0.56 -11.85 -19.06
C LEU A 281 0.90 -12.25 -18.79
N THR A 282 1.14 -13.17 -17.88
CA THR A 282 2.46 -13.65 -17.48
C THR A 282 2.80 -15.04 -18.02
N GLU A 283 2.07 -15.52 -19.03
CA GLU A 283 2.30 -16.85 -19.62
C GLU A 283 3.73 -17.01 -20.15
N ASP A 284 4.25 -15.98 -20.80
CA ASP A 284 5.61 -15.97 -21.35
C ASP A 284 6.70 -16.00 -20.25
N LEU A 285 6.34 -15.78 -18.98
CA LEU A 285 7.27 -15.79 -17.85
C LEU A 285 7.35 -17.15 -17.14
N LYS A 286 6.67 -18.19 -17.64
CA LYS A 286 6.62 -19.50 -16.96
C LYS A 286 8.00 -20.07 -16.62
N ASP A 287 8.96 -19.91 -17.55
CA ASP A 287 10.32 -20.43 -17.42
C ASP A 287 11.35 -19.31 -17.14
N HIS A 288 10.89 -18.14 -16.66
CA HIS A 288 11.77 -17.02 -16.37
C HIS A 288 12.05 -16.91 -14.89
N ASN A 289 13.32 -16.68 -14.58
CA ASN A 289 13.83 -16.51 -13.24
C ASN A 289 14.19 -15.04 -12.98
N ILE A 290 14.06 -14.61 -11.73
CA ILE A 290 14.55 -13.31 -11.26
C ILE A 290 16.09 -13.33 -11.34
N LYS A 291 16.67 -12.35 -12.03
CA LYS A 291 18.10 -12.27 -12.34
C LYS A 291 18.87 -11.24 -11.49
N VAL A 292 18.24 -10.70 -10.47
CA VAL A 292 18.87 -9.72 -9.58
C VAL A 292 19.00 -10.29 -8.17
N PRO A 293 19.99 -9.87 -7.39
CA PRO A 293 20.08 -10.19 -5.98
C PRO A 293 18.77 -9.90 -5.28
N THR A 294 18.26 -10.86 -4.52
CA THR A 294 16.92 -10.78 -3.93
C THR A 294 16.96 -11.17 -2.46
N LEU A 295 16.27 -10.40 -1.63
CA LEU A 295 15.99 -10.66 -0.23
C LEU A 295 14.50 -10.92 -0.04
N PHE A 296 14.13 -11.89 0.79
CA PHE A 296 12.78 -12.05 1.30
C PHE A 296 12.73 -11.71 2.80
N LEU A 297 11.75 -10.89 3.20
CA LEU A 297 11.53 -10.47 4.57
C LEU A 297 10.05 -10.53 4.93
N ALA A 298 9.72 -11.18 6.06
CA ALA A 298 8.35 -11.19 6.59
C ALA A 298 8.34 -11.27 8.12
N GLY A 299 7.21 -10.98 8.73
CA GLY A 299 6.97 -11.33 10.11
C GLY A 299 6.65 -12.82 10.26
N SER A 300 7.15 -13.47 11.30
CA SER A 300 6.92 -14.91 11.52
C SER A 300 5.45 -15.26 11.82
N GLN A 301 4.64 -14.25 12.16
CA GLN A 301 3.21 -14.37 12.41
C GLN A 301 2.35 -13.72 11.33
N ASP A 302 2.96 -13.39 10.17
CA ASP A 302 2.22 -12.88 9.03
C ASP A 302 1.25 -13.93 8.51
N MET A 303 -0.04 -13.55 8.39
CA MET A 303 -1.10 -14.45 7.92
C MET A 303 -0.91 -14.91 6.47
N VAL A 304 -0.19 -14.14 5.64
CA VAL A 304 0.07 -14.48 4.24
C VAL A 304 0.99 -15.69 4.12
N ILE A 305 1.94 -15.83 5.04
CA ILE A 305 2.87 -16.96 5.10
C ILE A 305 2.54 -17.95 6.25
N ALA A 306 1.32 -17.89 6.80
CA ALA A 306 0.91 -18.68 7.95
C ALA A 306 1.29 -20.17 7.81
N GLY A 307 2.05 -20.68 8.78
CA GLY A 307 2.52 -22.07 8.81
C GLY A 307 3.75 -22.39 7.97
N ALA A 308 4.30 -21.43 7.23
CA ALA A 308 5.53 -21.63 6.48
C ALA A 308 6.76 -21.44 7.39
N SER A 309 7.73 -22.36 7.32
CA SER A 309 9.05 -22.17 7.93
C SER A 309 10.00 -21.43 6.97
N LYS A 310 11.10 -20.89 7.52
CA LYS A 310 12.18 -20.27 6.73
C LYS A 310 12.65 -21.23 5.63
N GLU A 311 12.92 -22.47 5.98
CA GLU A 311 13.41 -23.51 5.07
C GLU A 311 12.41 -23.84 3.96
N SER A 312 11.09 -23.88 4.27
CA SER A 312 10.07 -24.13 3.27
C SER A 312 9.91 -22.97 2.29
N LEU A 313 9.97 -21.73 2.78
CA LEU A 313 9.97 -20.54 1.94
C LEU A 313 11.20 -20.47 1.04
N GLU A 314 12.38 -20.65 1.61
CA GLU A 314 13.64 -20.67 0.86
C GLU A 314 13.61 -21.73 -0.25
N SER A 315 13.21 -22.96 0.09
CA SER A 315 13.07 -24.04 -0.88
C SER A 315 12.07 -23.73 -1.99
N SER A 316 10.92 -23.14 -1.65
CA SER A 316 9.88 -22.83 -2.64
C SER A 316 10.26 -21.66 -3.57
N MET A 317 11.05 -20.72 -3.09
CA MET A 317 11.43 -19.52 -3.86
C MET A 317 12.69 -19.74 -4.71
N LYS A 318 13.59 -20.64 -4.30
CA LYS A 318 14.94 -20.80 -4.84
C LYS A 318 14.97 -21.10 -6.33
N GLU A 319 14.00 -21.87 -6.86
CA GLU A 319 13.94 -22.22 -8.27
C GLU A 319 13.62 -20.98 -9.13
N ALA A 320 12.65 -20.19 -8.71
CA ALA A 320 12.24 -18.96 -9.41
C ALA A 320 13.19 -17.78 -9.16
N ILE A 321 13.97 -17.83 -8.07
CA ILE A 321 14.89 -16.78 -7.64
C ILE A 321 16.27 -17.39 -7.37
N PRO A 322 17.07 -17.73 -8.39
CA PRO A 322 18.40 -18.33 -8.20
C PRO A 322 19.36 -17.47 -7.37
N LEU A 323 19.17 -16.14 -7.41
CA LEU A 323 19.95 -15.15 -6.66
C LEU A 323 19.25 -14.72 -5.36
N LEU A 324 18.41 -15.59 -4.77
CA LEU A 324 17.86 -15.38 -3.43
C LEU A 324 19.01 -15.50 -2.42
N GLU A 325 19.38 -14.37 -1.81
CA GLU A 325 20.48 -14.29 -0.86
C GLU A 325 20.05 -14.77 0.52
N GLU A 326 18.89 -14.32 0.99
CA GLU A 326 18.39 -14.68 2.31
C GLU A 326 16.87 -14.66 2.40
N VAL A 327 16.31 -15.48 3.28
CA VAL A 327 14.94 -15.45 3.78
C VAL A 327 14.98 -15.10 5.27
N ILE A 328 14.39 -13.98 5.64
CA ILE A 328 14.37 -13.49 7.03
C ILE A 328 12.93 -13.49 7.53
N LEU A 329 12.70 -14.15 8.68
CA LEU A 329 11.45 -14.11 9.40
C LEU A 329 11.67 -13.44 10.76
N LEU A 330 11.11 -12.26 10.95
CA LEU A 330 11.21 -11.54 12.23
C LEU A 330 10.25 -12.16 13.25
N PRO A 331 10.76 -12.63 14.41
CA PRO A 331 9.95 -13.35 15.39
C PRO A 331 8.88 -12.45 16.03
N ASN A 332 7.67 -12.99 16.20
CA ASN A 332 6.52 -12.31 16.82
C ASN A 332 6.01 -11.06 16.09
N ILE A 333 6.42 -10.85 14.86
CA ILE A 333 5.97 -9.74 14.01
C ILE A 333 4.90 -10.27 13.04
N GLY A 334 3.88 -9.43 12.79
CA GLY A 334 2.79 -9.72 11.88
C GLY A 334 3.07 -9.28 10.45
N HIS A 335 1.98 -8.88 9.79
CA HIS A 335 1.99 -8.52 8.38
C HIS A 335 2.70 -7.19 8.09
N TRP A 336 2.58 -6.21 9.00
CA TRP A 336 3.09 -4.85 8.80
C TRP A 336 4.57 -4.72 9.17
N VAL A 337 5.39 -5.63 8.69
CA VAL A 337 6.78 -5.82 9.14
C VAL A 337 7.62 -4.53 9.08
N GLN A 338 7.40 -3.67 8.07
CA GLN A 338 8.09 -2.38 7.91
C GLN A 338 7.66 -1.33 8.96
N GLN A 339 6.52 -1.54 9.61
CA GLN A 339 5.98 -0.66 10.63
C GLN A 339 6.12 -1.26 12.04
N GLU A 340 5.77 -2.55 12.20
CA GLU A 340 5.86 -3.27 13.48
C GLU A 340 7.31 -3.42 13.98
N ALA A 341 8.24 -3.65 13.05
CA ALA A 341 9.67 -3.87 13.32
C ALA A 341 10.56 -2.90 12.53
N ALA A 342 10.22 -1.60 12.58
CA ALA A 342 10.80 -0.58 11.72
C ALA A 342 12.33 -0.50 11.79
N GLU A 343 12.94 -0.57 12.99
CA GLU A 343 14.40 -0.49 13.17
C GLU A 343 15.11 -1.72 12.59
N GLN A 344 14.59 -2.92 12.87
CA GLN A 344 15.16 -4.16 12.34
C GLN A 344 15.02 -4.22 10.83
N THR A 345 13.85 -3.86 10.29
CA THR A 345 13.61 -3.76 8.85
C THR A 345 14.58 -2.77 8.20
N ASN A 346 14.78 -1.58 8.79
CA ASN A 346 15.74 -0.61 8.28
C ASN A 346 17.16 -1.16 8.25
N SER A 347 17.61 -1.83 9.32
CA SER A 347 18.96 -2.44 9.36
C SER A 347 19.14 -3.47 8.25
N ILE A 348 18.18 -4.37 8.08
CA ILE A 348 18.21 -5.42 7.05
C ILE A 348 18.23 -4.80 5.64
N LEU A 349 17.36 -3.82 5.38
CA LEU A 349 17.32 -3.14 4.09
C LEU A 349 18.62 -2.40 3.78
N ILE A 350 19.17 -1.66 4.75
CA ILE A 350 20.43 -0.93 4.58
C ILE A 350 21.59 -1.87 4.27
N ASP A 351 21.69 -2.99 4.97
CA ASP A 351 22.76 -3.96 4.78
C ASP A 351 22.64 -4.64 3.41
N PHE A 352 21.44 -5.00 2.98
CA PHE A 352 21.21 -5.64 1.68
C PHE A 352 21.36 -4.67 0.51
N LEU A 353 20.95 -3.40 0.65
CA LEU A 353 20.93 -2.43 -0.45
C LEU A 353 22.29 -1.76 -0.73
N LYS A 354 23.26 -1.86 0.18
CA LYS A 354 24.64 -1.44 -0.02
C LYS A 354 25.39 -2.41 -0.93
#